data_31752e0396b6a6a6ac6ac510ecb90b37
#
_entry.id   31752e0396b6a6a6ac6ac510ecb90b37
#
_cell.length_a   1.000
_cell.length_b   1.000
_cell.length_c   1.000
_cell.angle_alpha   90.00
_cell.angle_beta   90.00
_cell.angle_gamma   90.00
#
_symmetry.space_group_name_H-M   'P 1'
#
loop_
_entity.id
_entity.type
_entity.pdbx_description
1 polymer ?
#
loop_
_entity_poly.entity_id
_entity_poly.type
_entity_poly.pdbx_seq_one_letter_code
_entity_poly.pdbx_strand_id
1 'polypeptide(L)'
;QGLILAAPKDGNELRNLLHTALKVTDRPFAIRYPKASSLIFNKKSKEEIINIGSWSVEKFGSNITILSVGSMVSKSIKASEMLESLGIISEVVNCRFIKPLDYSYLDEIPNKFHYVFTIEEGTINGGFGDAVASYLLESGFKGKFKKIGLPDKFVHHGSRDEILSNLGLDDKGIADCISRQYKKKSNISVNI
;
A
#
# COMPACT_ATOMS: atom_id res chain seq x y z
N GLN A 1 -10.76 -13.17 -16.12
CA GLN A 1 -9.70 -12.75 -17.05
C GLN A 1 -9.99 -11.32 -17.51
N GLY A 2 -8.97 -10.42 -17.54
CA GLY A 2 -9.16 -9.03 -17.99
C GLY A 2 -9.79 -8.06 -16.98
N LEU A 3 -10.14 -8.45 -15.75
CA LEU A 3 -10.69 -7.56 -14.72
C LEU A 3 -9.65 -6.51 -14.29
N ILE A 4 -10.03 -5.25 -14.29
CA ILE A 4 -9.29 -4.17 -13.60
C ILE A 4 -9.86 -4.04 -12.20
N LEU A 5 -8.98 -4.03 -11.19
CA LEU A 5 -9.34 -3.84 -9.79
C LEU A 5 -8.54 -2.67 -9.20
N ALA A 6 -9.24 -1.65 -8.75
CA ALA A 6 -8.67 -0.45 -8.15
C ALA A 6 -9.19 -0.21 -6.73
N ALA A 7 -8.38 0.50 -5.93
CA ALA A 7 -8.73 0.92 -4.58
C ALA A 7 -8.24 2.36 -4.35
N PRO A 8 -9.12 3.37 -4.34
CA PRO A 8 -8.77 4.77 -4.17
C PRO A 8 -8.28 5.06 -2.75
N LYS A 9 -7.30 5.96 -2.61
CA LYS A 9 -6.83 6.45 -1.32
C LYS A 9 -7.79 7.44 -0.65
N ASP A 10 -8.53 8.20 -1.47
CA ASP A 10 -9.45 9.26 -1.02
C ASP A 10 -10.62 9.49 -1.99
N GLY A 11 -11.48 10.46 -1.68
CA GLY A 11 -12.66 10.79 -2.49
C GLY A 11 -12.33 11.41 -3.85
N ASN A 12 -11.24 12.14 -3.98
CA ASN A 12 -10.80 12.71 -5.27
C ASN A 12 -10.35 11.59 -6.20
N GLU A 13 -9.55 10.66 -5.69
CA GLU A 13 -9.10 9.53 -6.49
C GLU A 13 -10.25 8.58 -6.85
N LEU A 14 -11.22 8.37 -5.93
CA LEU A 14 -12.43 7.62 -6.24
C LEU A 14 -13.18 8.21 -7.43
N ARG A 15 -13.37 9.54 -7.45
CA ARG A 15 -14.01 10.23 -8.58
C ARG A 15 -13.21 10.03 -9.87
N ASN A 16 -11.89 10.18 -9.82
CA ASN A 16 -11.03 10.00 -10.99
C ASN A 16 -11.05 8.55 -11.51
N LEU A 17 -11.06 7.57 -10.62
CA LEU A 17 -11.19 6.15 -10.99
C LEU A 17 -12.57 5.84 -11.59
N LEU A 18 -13.65 6.42 -11.06
CA LEU A 18 -14.99 6.30 -11.66
C LEU A 18 -15.02 6.92 -13.06
N HIS A 19 -14.45 8.13 -13.22
CA HIS A 19 -14.34 8.77 -14.52
C HIS A 19 -13.51 7.93 -15.51
N THR A 20 -12.40 7.37 -15.05
CA THR A 20 -11.56 6.44 -15.83
C THR A 20 -12.35 5.20 -16.24
N ALA A 21 -13.07 4.57 -15.31
CA ALA A 21 -13.86 3.38 -15.56
C ALA A 21 -14.92 3.57 -16.65
N LEU A 22 -15.56 4.75 -16.71
CA LEU A 22 -16.52 5.10 -17.76
C LEU A 22 -15.91 5.21 -19.17
N LYS A 23 -14.57 5.34 -19.26
CA LYS A 23 -13.86 5.35 -20.55
C LYS A 23 -13.36 3.96 -20.97
N VAL A 24 -13.36 3.01 -20.04
CA VAL A 24 -12.95 1.63 -20.30
C VAL A 24 -14.21 0.82 -20.70
N THR A 25 -14.29 0.40 -21.96
CA THR A 25 -15.46 -0.29 -22.49
C THR A 25 -15.20 -1.74 -22.90
N ASP A 26 -13.92 -2.17 -22.86
CA ASP A 26 -13.48 -3.47 -23.37
C ASP A 26 -13.34 -4.56 -22.28
N ARG A 27 -13.43 -4.17 -21.00
CA ARG A 27 -13.22 -5.09 -19.87
C ARG A 27 -13.93 -4.61 -18.60
N PRO A 28 -14.22 -5.52 -17.65
CA PRO A 28 -14.84 -5.15 -16.39
C PRO A 28 -13.85 -4.34 -15.52
N PHE A 29 -14.38 -3.31 -14.85
CA PHE A 29 -13.66 -2.44 -13.93
C PHE A 29 -14.35 -2.49 -12.56
N ALA A 30 -13.62 -2.90 -11.52
CA ALA A 30 -14.09 -2.94 -10.15
C ALA A 30 -13.32 -1.93 -9.29
N ILE A 31 -14.04 -1.19 -8.44
CA ILE A 31 -13.45 -0.23 -7.51
C ILE A 31 -13.84 -0.65 -6.09
N ARG A 32 -12.84 -0.93 -5.25
CA ARG A 32 -13.02 -1.28 -3.85
C ARG A 32 -12.75 -0.07 -2.97
N TYR A 33 -13.73 0.36 -2.20
CA TYR A 33 -13.59 1.46 -1.23
C TYR A 33 -14.36 1.17 0.06
N PRO A 34 -13.92 1.72 1.22
CA PRO A 34 -14.58 1.49 2.49
C PRO A 34 -15.92 2.24 2.57
N LYS A 35 -16.88 1.70 3.33
CA LYS A 35 -18.08 2.43 3.75
C LYS A 35 -17.71 3.42 4.86
N ALA A 36 -17.11 4.54 4.48
CA ALA A 36 -16.63 5.58 5.40
C ALA A 36 -16.71 6.95 4.74
N SER A 37 -16.66 8.01 5.53
CA SER A 37 -16.53 9.37 5.01
C SER A 37 -15.12 9.62 4.50
N SER A 38 -15.00 10.28 3.35
CA SER A 38 -13.69 10.71 2.84
C SER A 38 -13.32 12.05 3.48
N LEU A 39 -12.10 12.12 4.03
CA LEU A 39 -11.55 13.36 4.60
C LEU A 39 -11.09 14.35 3.50
N ILE A 40 -10.82 13.86 2.29
CA ILE A 40 -10.28 14.63 1.18
C ILE A 40 -11.22 14.49 -0.02
N PHE A 41 -12.00 15.53 -0.29
CA PHE A 41 -12.84 15.64 -1.47
C PHE A 41 -13.01 17.09 -1.91
N ASN A 42 -12.41 17.45 -3.05
CA ASN A 42 -12.57 18.76 -3.65
C ASN A 42 -13.59 18.73 -4.78
N LYS A 43 -14.79 19.24 -4.54
CA LYS A 43 -15.89 19.30 -5.53
C LYS A 43 -15.56 20.13 -6.78
N LYS A 44 -14.61 21.07 -6.67
CA LYS A 44 -14.27 22.01 -7.76
C LYS A 44 -13.13 21.52 -8.66
N SER A 45 -12.38 20.49 -8.26
CA SER A 45 -11.32 19.95 -9.12
C SER A 45 -11.93 19.20 -10.31
N LYS A 46 -11.29 19.31 -11.47
CA LYS A 46 -11.68 18.55 -12.66
C LYS A 46 -11.37 17.08 -12.47
N GLU A 47 -12.14 16.24 -13.13
CA GLU A 47 -11.87 14.80 -13.22
C GLU A 47 -10.66 14.57 -14.14
N GLU A 48 -9.82 13.63 -13.70
CA GLU A 48 -8.63 13.21 -14.46
C GLU A 48 -8.76 11.72 -14.81
N ILE A 49 -8.26 11.37 -15.98
CA ILE A 49 -8.13 9.97 -16.39
C ILE A 49 -6.83 9.44 -15.79
N ILE A 50 -6.93 8.34 -15.06
CA ILE A 50 -5.78 7.67 -14.47
C ILE A 50 -5.33 6.54 -15.40
N ASN A 51 -4.04 6.50 -15.72
CA ASN A 51 -3.48 5.41 -16.51
C ASN A 51 -3.63 4.07 -15.77
N ILE A 52 -4.25 3.09 -16.42
CA ILE A 52 -4.51 1.78 -15.83
C ILE A 52 -3.19 1.09 -15.47
N GLY A 53 -3.13 0.57 -14.25
CA GLY A 53 -1.93 -0.08 -13.72
C GLY A 53 -0.89 0.89 -13.14
N SER A 54 -1.10 2.21 -13.21
CA SER A 54 -0.12 3.17 -12.66
C SER A 54 -0.33 3.39 -11.16
N TRP A 55 0.78 3.38 -10.41
CA TRP A 55 0.84 3.80 -9.02
C TRP A 55 1.33 5.24 -8.89
N SER A 56 1.31 5.82 -7.68
CA SER A 56 1.88 7.15 -7.43
C SER A 56 2.71 7.18 -6.16
N VAL A 57 3.88 7.80 -6.23
CA VAL A 57 4.70 8.06 -5.06
C VAL A 57 4.09 9.24 -4.31
N GLU A 58 3.64 9.01 -3.08
CA GLU A 58 3.03 10.03 -2.22
C GLU A 58 4.07 10.71 -1.32
N LYS A 59 5.15 9.98 -1.00
CA LYS A 59 6.29 10.47 -0.25
C LYS A 59 7.54 9.76 -0.72
N PHE A 60 8.58 10.51 -1.04
CA PHE A 60 9.87 9.94 -1.44
C PHE A 60 10.67 9.46 -0.22
N GLY A 61 11.46 8.41 -0.42
CA GLY A 61 12.32 7.83 0.60
C GLY A 61 13.45 7.00 -0.01
N SER A 62 14.37 6.54 0.84
CA SER A 62 15.59 5.87 0.38
C SER A 62 15.90 4.55 1.10
N ASN A 63 15.42 4.35 2.33
CA ASN A 63 15.77 3.17 3.10
C ASN A 63 14.84 1.98 2.81
N ILE A 64 13.56 2.24 2.69
CA ILE A 64 12.49 1.25 2.53
C ILE A 64 11.41 1.80 1.60
N THR A 65 10.62 0.91 0.98
CA THR A 65 9.38 1.30 0.31
C THR A 65 8.16 0.66 0.98
N ILE A 66 7.10 1.45 1.14
CA ILE A 66 5.80 1.06 1.69
C ILE A 66 4.77 1.13 0.57
N LEU A 67 4.36 -0.04 0.08
CA LEU A 67 3.36 -0.21 -0.96
C LEU A 67 1.99 -0.29 -0.31
N SER A 68 1.22 0.77 -0.36
CA SER A 68 -0.02 0.92 0.40
C SER A 68 -1.25 0.99 -0.49
N VAL A 69 -2.31 0.28 -0.12
CA VAL A 69 -3.55 0.15 -0.91
C VAL A 69 -4.69 0.95 -0.28
N GLY A 70 -5.32 1.80 -1.10
CA GLY A 70 -6.56 2.48 -0.76
C GLY A 70 -6.46 3.34 0.49
N SER A 71 -7.43 3.24 1.39
CA SER A 71 -7.49 4.02 2.64
C SER A 71 -6.27 3.86 3.57
N MET A 72 -5.44 2.82 3.35
CA MET A 72 -4.23 2.61 4.15
C MET A 72 -3.11 3.60 3.78
N VAL A 73 -3.17 4.26 2.64
CA VAL A 73 -2.17 5.24 2.20
C VAL A 73 -2.00 6.37 3.22
N SER A 74 -3.09 6.94 3.72
CA SER A 74 -3.03 8.02 4.72
C SER A 74 -2.38 7.57 6.04
N LYS A 75 -2.66 6.33 6.47
CA LYS A 75 -2.04 5.75 7.67
C LYS A 75 -0.55 5.47 7.44
N SER A 76 -0.18 5.01 6.24
CA SER A 76 1.22 4.77 5.85
C SER A 76 2.04 6.07 5.77
N ILE A 77 1.46 7.18 5.33
CA ILE A 77 2.12 8.50 5.34
C ILE A 77 2.43 8.93 6.78
N LYS A 78 1.44 8.85 7.69
CA LYS A 78 1.65 9.17 9.11
C LYS A 78 2.67 8.24 9.78
N ALA A 79 2.61 6.93 9.48
CA ALA A 79 3.61 5.98 9.96
C ALA A 79 5.02 6.33 9.45
N SER A 80 5.14 6.76 8.19
CA SER A 80 6.40 7.22 7.60
C SER A 80 6.97 8.45 8.32
N GLU A 81 6.13 9.41 8.73
CA GLU A 81 6.53 10.57 9.54
C GLU A 81 7.10 10.13 10.90
N MET A 82 6.46 9.14 11.55
CA MET A 82 6.97 8.56 12.79
C MET A 82 8.31 7.84 12.58
N LEU A 83 8.48 7.12 11.48
CA LEU A 83 9.71 6.42 11.14
C LEU A 83 10.89 7.38 10.90
N GLU A 84 10.64 8.57 10.35
CA GLU A 84 11.68 9.61 10.17
C GLU A 84 12.31 10.02 11.48
N SER A 85 11.54 10.14 12.56
CA SER A 85 12.07 10.44 13.90
C SER A 85 13.02 9.36 14.43
N LEU A 86 12.96 8.16 13.84
CA LEU A 86 13.84 7.02 14.13
C LEU A 86 14.98 6.85 13.11
N GLY A 87 15.16 7.83 12.21
CA GLY A 87 16.18 7.81 11.15
C GLY A 87 15.86 6.86 9.99
N ILE A 88 14.60 6.42 9.85
CA ILE A 88 14.15 5.53 8.76
C ILE A 88 13.38 6.36 7.72
N ILE A 89 14.04 6.66 6.61
CA ILE A 89 13.45 7.44 5.52
C ILE A 89 12.71 6.48 4.56
N SER A 90 11.41 6.44 4.68
CA SER A 90 10.55 5.54 3.93
C SER A 90 9.86 6.21 2.75
N GLU A 91 9.89 5.56 1.59
CA GLU A 91 9.03 5.89 0.47
C GLU A 91 7.62 5.34 0.73
N VAL A 92 6.58 6.11 0.40
CA VAL A 92 5.18 5.67 0.47
C VAL A 92 4.57 5.76 -0.91
N VAL A 93 4.08 4.63 -1.40
CA VAL A 93 3.48 4.48 -2.72
C VAL A 93 2.00 4.14 -2.59
N ASN A 94 1.17 4.87 -3.30
CA ASN A 94 -0.24 4.59 -3.45
C ASN A 94 -0.44 3.56 -4.58
N CYS A 95 -0.66 2.32 -4.20
CA CYS A 95 -0.90 1.21 -5.10
C CYS A 95 -2.40 1.13 -5.45
N ARG A 96 -2.89 2.20 -6.10
CA ARG A 96 -4.32 2.36 -6.44
C ARG A 96 -4.87 1.31 -7.39
N PHE A 97 -4.03 0.65 -8.20
CA PHE A 97 -4.40 -0.53 -8.97
C PHE A 97 -3.84 -1.79 -8.30
N ILE A 98 -4.76 -2.68 -7.91
CA ILE A 98 -4.45 -4.00 -7.38
C ILE A 98 -4.26 -4.97 -8.55
N LYS A 99 -5.00 -4.72 -9.65
CA LYS A 99 -4.89 -5.48 -10.89
C LYS A 99 -5.22 -4.56 -12.09
N PRO A 100 -4.30 -4.43 -13.07
CA PRO A 100 -2.92 -4.93 -13.01
C PRO A 100 -2.08 -4.21 -11.95
N LEU A 101 -0.98 -4.84 -11.54
CA LEU A 101 0.08 -4.18 -10.76
C LEU A 101 0.82 -3.18 -11.64
N ASP A 102 1.52 -2.21 -11.03
CA ASP A 102 2.47 -1.35 -11.71
C ASP A 102 3.82 -2.07 -11.86
N TYR A 103 3.95 -2.84 -12.92
CA TYR A 103 5.17 -3.60 -13.18
C TYR A 103 6.38 -2.70 -13.40
N SER A 104 6.18 -1.52 -14.01
CA SER A 104 7.26 -0.56 -14.22
C SER A 104 7.85 -0.08 -12.90
N TYR A 105 7.00 0.21 -11.91
CA TYR A 105 7.46 0.56 -10.56
C TYR A 105 8.12 -0.64 -9.85
N LEU A 106 7.53 -1.83 -9.96
CA LEU A 106 8.05 -3.03 -9.30
C LEU A 106 9.43 -3.45 -9.83
N ASP A 107 9.71 -3.27 -11.12
CA ASP A 107 11.00 -3.55 -11.74
C ASP A 107 12.14 -2.67 -11.21
N GLU A 108 11.81 -1.49 -10.69
CA GLU A 108 12.80 -0.59 -10.10
C GLU A 108 13.18 -0.95 -8.65
N ILE A 109 12.30 -1.66 -7.94
CA ILE A 109 12.46 -1.98 -6.51
C ILE A 109 13.79 -2.68 -6.20
N PRO A 110 14.22 -3.74 -6.94
CA PRO A 110 15.44 -4.45 -6.62
C PRO A 110 16.70 -3.59 -6.63
N ASN A 111 16.69 -2.51 -7.41
CA ASN A 111 17.81 -1.58 -7.54
C ASN A 111 17.76 -0.42 -6.53
N LYS A 112 16.57 -0.14 -5.96
CA LYS A 112 16.36 1.03 -5.09
C LYS A 112 16.24 0.66 -3.61
N PHE A 113 15.58 -0.45 -3.30
CA PHE A 113 15.21 -0.78 -1.93
C PHE A 113 15.62 -2.19 -1.53
N HIS A 114 16.06 -2.31 -0.28
CA HIS A 114 16.34 -3.60 0.33
C HIS A 114 15.19 -4.10 1.23
N TYR A 115 14.27 -3.21 1.60
CA TYR A 115 13.10 -3.53 2.41
C TYR A 115 11.83 -3.07 1.71
N VAL A 116 10.88 -3.99 1.57
CA VAL A 116 9.57 -3.76 0.99
C VAL A 116 8.49 -4.16 1.99
N PHE A 117 7.55 -3.27 2.22
CA PHE A 117 6.39 -3.52 3.05
C PHE A 117 5.13 -3.30 2.22
N THR A 118 4.18 -4.22 2.26
CA THR A 118 2.84 -4.00 1.69
C THR A 118 1.84 -3.77 2.81
N ILE A 119 0.97 -2.76 2.65
CA ILE A 119 -0.06 -2.39 3.62
C ILE A 119 -1.42 -2.44 2.93
N GLU A 120 -2.29 -3.32 3.42
CA GLU A 120 -3.64 -3.49 2.86
C GLU A 120 -4.69 -3.73 3.95
N GLU A 121 -5.89 -3.18 3.77
CA GLU A 121 -7.08 -3.55 4.52
C GLU A 121 -7.76 -4.73 3.81
N GLY A 122 -7.05 -5.83 3.77
CA GLY A 122 -7.40 -7.08 3.12
C GLY A 122 -6.65 -8.23 3.79
N THR A 123 -7.05 -9.47 3.50
CA THR A 123 -6.35 -10.63 4.03
C THR A 123 -4.91 -10.70 3.51
N ILE A 124 -3.97 -11.04 4.40
CA ILE A 124 -2.57 -11.24 4.05
C ILE A 124 -2.34 -12.48 3.19
N ASN A 125 -3.31 -13.41 3.16
CA ASN A 125 -3.25 -14.62 2.35
C ASN A 125 -4.09 -14.43 1.08
N GLY A 126 -3.47 -14.51 -0.09
CA GLY A 126 -4.10 -14.29 -1.39
C GLY A 126 -4.46 -12.83 -1.68
N GLY A 127 -3.97 -11.87 -0.87
CA GLY A 127 -4.19 -10.44 -1.04
C GLY A 127 -3.20 -9.77 -2.00
N PHE A 128 -3.23 -8.43 -2.00
CA PHE A 128 -2.31 -7.60 -2.79
C PHE A 128 -0.85 -7.92 -2.49
N GLY A 129 -0.51 -8.09 -1.20
CA GLY A 129 0.86 -8.39 -0.78
C GLY A 129 1.40 -9.69 -1.36
N ASP A 130 0.56 -10.72 -1.58
CA ASP A 130 0.97 -11.97 -2.21
C ASP A 130 1.28 -11.79 -3.70
N ALA A 131 0.46 -11.01 -4.40
CA ALA A 131 0.71 -10.73 -5.82
C ALA A 131 2.04 -9.98 -6.01
N VAL A 132 2.32 -8.98 -5.16
CA VAL A 132 3.60 -8.25 -5.18
C VAL A 132 4.77 -9.17 -4.80
N ALA A 133 4.62 -10.01 -3.76
CA ALA A 133 5.66 -10.93 -3.32
C ALA A 133 6.03 -11.94 -4.42
N SER A 134 5.03 -12.52 -5.10
CA SER A 134 5.26 -13.44 -6.24
C SER A 134 6.05 -12.76 -7.34
N TYR A 135 5.64 -11.56 -7.75
CA TYR A 135 6.34 -10.83 -8.80
C TYR A 135 7.79 -10.50 -8.43
N LEU A 136 8.02 -9.97 -7.23
CA LEU A 136 9.35 -9.62 -6.77
C LEU A 136 10.27 -10.86 -6.64
N LEU A 137 9.71 -12.00 -6.22
CA LEU A 137 10.46 -13.26 -6.15
C LEU A 137 10.87 -13.74 -7.54
N GLU A 138 9.96 -13.70 -8.51
CA GLU A 138 10.24 -14.07 -9.91
C GLU A 138 11.25 -13.11 -10.55
N SER A 139 11.22 -11.82 -10.19
CA SER A 139 12.19 -10.80 -10.62
C SER A 139 13.55 -10.91 -9.92
N GLY A 140 13.76 -11.90 -9.05
CA GLY A 140 15.04 -12.14 -8.36
C GLY A 140 15.34 -11.17 -7.21
N PHE A 141 14.33 -10.50 -6.64
CA PHE A 141 14.50 -9.63 -5.47
C PHE A 141 15.09 -10.40 -4.28
N LYS A 142 16.21 -9.92 -3.75
CA LYS A 142 16.93 -10.53 -2.62
C LYS A 142 16.77 -9.76 -1.31
N GLY A 143 15.95 -8.72 -1.30
CA GLY A 143 15.68 -7.91 -0.13
C GLY A 143 14.72 -8.59 0.84
N LYS A 144 14.30 -7.84 1.86
CA LYS A 144 13.32 -8.30 2.85
C LYS A 144 11.93 -7.81 2.47
N PHE A 145 10.98 -8.72 2.48
CA PHE A 145 9.59 -8.45 2.18
C PHE A 145 8.69 -8.77 3.39
N LYS A 146 7.74 -7.89 3.70
CA LYS A 146 6.76 -8.11 4.78
C LYS A 146 5.39 -7.61 4.38
N LYS A 147 4.41 -8.49 4.47
CA LYS A 147 2.98 -8.14 4.34
C LYS A 147 2.44 -7.66 5.68
N ILE A 148 1.66 -6.59 5.67
CA ILE A 148 0.90 -6.05 6.81
C ILE A 148 -0.54 -5.90 6.35
N GLY A 149 -1.45 -6.63 6.97
CA GLY A 149 -2.87 -6.68 6.59
C GLY A 149 -3.68 -7.51 7.58
N LEU A 150 -4.92 -7.81 7.22
CA LEU A 150 -5.83 -8.58 8.06
C LEU A 150 -5.35 -10.03 8.15
N PRO A 151 -5.34 -10.63 9.36
CA PRO A 151 -5.06 -12.05 9.52
C PRO A 151 -6.19 -12.89 8.90
N ASP A 152 -5.84 -14.08 8.42
CA ASP A 152 -6.82 -15.06 7.92
C ASP A 152 -7.55 -15.76 9.10
N LYS A 153 -8.38 -14.99 9.78
CA LYS A 153 -9.23 -15.43 10.90
C LYS A 153 -10.40 -14.48 11.10
N PHE A 154 -11.45 -14.94 11.77
CA PHE A 154 -12.54 -14.07 12.18
C PHE A 154 -12.03 -12.94 13.08
N VAL A 155 -12.41 -11.70 12.73
CA VAL A 155 -12.13 -10.50 13.52
C VAL A 155 -13.39 -10.15 14.30
N HIS A 156 -13.23 -9.87 15.60
CA HIS A 156 -14.36 -9.44 16.43
C HIS A 156 -14.96 -8.15 15.89
N HIS A 157 -16.28 -8.00 16.04
CA HIS A 157 -16.98 -6.76 15.64
C HIS A 157 -16.53 -5.57 16.50
N GLY A 158 -16.56 -4.40 15.91
CA GLY A 158 -16.18 -3.13 16.52
C GLY A 158 -16.20 -2.01 15.50
N SER A 159 -15.89 -0.80 15.91
CA SER A 159 -15.65 0.28 14.95
C SER A 159 -14.43 -0.03 14.11
N ARG A 160 -14.42 0.44 12.85
CA ARG A 160 -13.30 0.19 11.94
C ARG A 160 -11.95 0.62 12.52
N ASP A 161 -11.91 1.79 13.18
CA ASP A 161 -10.66 2.31 13.74
C ASP A 161 -10.17 1.50 14.95
N GLU A 162 -11.07 1.04 15.82
CA GLU A 162 -10.73 0.11 16.93
C GLU A 162 -10.20 -1.21 16.39
N ILE A 163 -10.85 -1.78 15.38
CA ILE A 163 -10.40 -3.03 14.76
C ILE A 163 -9.01 -2.86 14.15
N LEU A 164 -8.80 -1.80 13.38
CA LEU A 164 -7.49 -1.55 12.76
C LEU A 164 -6.40 -1.32 13.81
N SER A 165 -6.70 -0.60 14.90
CA SER A 165 -5.74 -0.40 15.99
C SER A 165 -5.40 -1.69 16.70
N ASN A 166 -6.40 -2.52 17.04
CA ASN A 166 -6.20 -3.82 17.68
C ASN A 166 -5.38 -4.80 16.81
N LEU A 167 -5.43 -4.64 15.50
CA LEU A 167 -4.67 -5.44 14.54
C LEU A 167 -3.31 -4.83 14.19
N GLY A 168 -2.96 -3.67 14.75
CA GLY A 168 -1.72 -2.97 14.43
C GLY A 168 -1.70 -2.39 13.01
N LEU A 169 -2.87 -2.07 12.47
CA LEU A 169 -3.06 -1.46 11.15
C LEU A 169 -3.37 0.04 11.22
N ASP A 170 -3.25 0.65 12.40
CA ASP A 170 -3.17 2.09 12.55
C ASP A 170 -1.75 2.60 12.24
N ASP A 171 -1.58 3.91 12.17
CA ASP A 171 -0.30 4.56 11.87
C ASP A 171 0.82 4.13 12.82
N LYS A 172 0.53 4.05 14.13
CA LYS A 172 1.48 3.62 15.16
C LYS A 172 1.86 2.15 15.01
N GLY A 173 0.89 1.26 14.85
CA GLY A 173 1.13 -0.18 14.69
C GLY A 173 1.95 -0.49 13.43
N ILE A 174 1.68 0.22 12.32
CA ILE A 174 2.45 0.13 11.09
C ILE A 174 3.91 0.58 11.33
N ALA A 175 4.12 1.75 11.95
CA ALA A 175 5.45 2.26 12.25
C ALA A 175 6.23 1.30 13.17
N ASP A 176 5.60 0.77 14.22
CA ASP A 176 6.19 -0.20 15.14
C ASP A 176 6.56 -1.51 14.45
N CYS A 177 5.73 -2.00 13.56
CA CYS A 177 6.01 -3.22 12.79
C CYS A 177 7.24 -3.02 11.89
N ILE A 178 7.26 -1.91 11.14
CA ILE A 178 8.36 -1.59 10.22
C ILE A 178 9.67 -1.37 10.98
N SER A 179 9.67 -0.56 12.04
CA SER A 179 10.88 -0.25 12.81
C SER A 179 11.51 -1.49 13.43
N ARG A 180 10.69 -2.41 13.97
CA ARG A 180 11.17 -3.70 14.51
C ARG A 180 11.84 -4.57 13.44
N GLN A 181 11.29 -4.61 12.24
CA GLN A 181 11.88 -5.39 11.14
C GLN A 181 13.18 -4.75 10.63
N TYR A 182 13.24 -3.43 10.58
CA TYR A 182 14.42 -2.68 10.13
C TYR A 182 15.59 -2.83 11.13
N LYS A 183 15.33 -2.67 12.45
CA LYS A 183 16.34 -2.74 13.53
C LYS A 183 16.91 -4.14 13.75
N LYS A 184 16.19 -5.21 13.46
CA LYS A 184 16.73 -6.58 13.59
C LYS A 184 18.03 -6.84 12.82
N LYS A 185 18.42 -5.97 11.89
CA LYS A 185 19.69 -6.08 11.16
C LYS A 185 20.86 -5.39 11.87
N SER A 186 20.62 -4.30 12.60
CA SER A 186 21.70 -3.56 13.31
C SER A 186 22.40 -4.40 14.36
N ASN A 187 21.70 -5.38 14.94
CA ASN A 187 22.24 -6.24 16.00
C ASN A 187 22.98 -7.49 15.48
N ILE A 188 22.89 -7.80 14.18
CA ILE A 188 23.60 -8.96 13.59
C ILE A 188 24.96 -8.53 13.04
N SER A 189 25.19 -7.26 12.79
CA SER A 189 26.44 -6.73 12.21
C SER A 189 27.51 -6.34 13.25
N VAL A 190 27.29 -6.58 14.53
CA VAL A 190 28.20 -6.19 15.62
C VAL A 190 28.97 -7.39 16.20
N ASN A 191 28.78 -8.61 15.71
CA ASN A 191 29.48 -9.80 16.16
C ASN A 191 30.23 -10.46 14.98
N ILE A 192 31.20 -9.75 14.39
CA ILE A 192 32.30 -10.33 13.61
C ILE A 192 33.57 -9.56 13.94
#